data_c69de97d3cb338fb9d81162b320eae9e
#
_entry.id   c69de97d3cb338fb9d81162b320eae9e
#
_cell.length_a   1.000
_cell.length_b   1.000
_cell.length_c   1.000
_cell.angle_alpha   90.00
_cell.angle_beta   90.00
_cell.angle_gamma   90.00
#
_symmetry.space_group_name_H-M   'P 1'
#
loop_
_entity.id
_entity.type
_entity.pdbx_description
1 polymer ?
#
loop_
_entity_poly.entity_id
_entity_poly.type
_entity_poly.pdbx_seq_one_letter_code
_entity_poly.pdbx_strand_id
1 'polypeptide(L)'
;SESEMSNEKAMDRTILHCDNDAFYSTTEEMLNPKLRGKAHAVAGSVEDRNGIILAKSYVAKKFGVKTGEAIWQAKQKCPDLITMPPNYEMYLKYSKLANQIYSEYTDLIQPLGMDEAWLDLTGSTNLFGSGEEIARKLKSRIKYELGLTISVGVSFCMVFAKLGSDLDKPDGLCVITEDNFREKLWHLPASDLFGVGFRTDAVLQRYGIRTIGQLATTPQELLQRKFGVRGIDLWAYANGLDRSKVQHQEYEFPIKSIGHGITTIQDLENTAEAWNV
;
A
#
# COMPACT_ATOMS: atom_id res chain seq x y z
N SER A 1 -24.84 -14.77 21.74
CA SER A 1 -23.70 -15.36 22.47
C SER A 1 -22.53 -14.36 22.45
N GLU A 2 -21.57 -14.50 23.35
CA GLU A 2 -20.39 -13.63 23.42
C GLU A 2 -19.59 -13.60 22.08
N SER A 3 -19.67 -14.69 21.31
CA SER A 3 -19.04 -14.77 19.99
C SER A 3 -19.78 -13.96 18.92
N GLU A 4 -21.10 -13.84 19.01
CA GLU A 4 -21.89 -13.00 18.10
C GLU A 4 -21.72 -11.52 18.43
N MET A 5 -21.70 -11.17 19.71
CA MET A 5 -21.41 -9.80 20.17
C MET A 5 -19.99 -9.36 19.82
N SER A 6 -19.00 -10.27 19.80
CA SER A 6 -17.65 -9.96 19.41
C SER A 6 -17.51 -9.77 17.89
N ASN A 7 -18.36 -10.45 17.10
CA ASN A 7 -18.41 -10.28 15.65
C ASN A 7 -19.05 -8.95 15.25
N GLU A 8 -20.15 -8.56 15.89
CA GLU A 8 -20.79 -7.26 15.65
C GLU A 8 -19.86 -6.10 15.99
N LYS A 9 -19.12 -6.17 17.11
CA LYS A 9 -18.15 -5.14 17.49
C LYS A 9 -16.94 -5.04 16.54
N ALA A 10 -16.53 -6.13 15.90
CA ALA A 10 -15.42 -6.12 14.94
C ALA A 10 -15.80 -5.44 13.62
N MET A 11 -17.08 -5.47 13.22
CA MET A 11 -17.57 -4.86 11.97
C MET A 11 -17.86 -3.36 12.10
N ASP A 12 -17.95 -2.83 13.32
CA ASP A 12 -18.16 -1.40 13.58
C ASP A 12 -16.87 -0.58 13.56
N ARG A 13 -15.74 -1.19 13.20
CA ARG A 13 -14.46 -0.47 13.09
C ARG A 13 -14.43 0.43 11.86
N THR A 14 -13.79 1.58 12.03
CA THR A 14 -13.46 2.50 10.93
C THR A 14 -11.96 2.50 10.72
N ILE A 15 -11.53 1.84 9.66
CA ILE A 15 -10.12 1.67 9.31
C ILE A 15 -9.85 2.35 7.97
N LEU A 16 -8.83 3.20 7.93
CA LEU A 16 -8.32 3.76 6.69
C LEU A 16 -6.98 3.12 6.34
N HIS A 17 -6.75 2.95 5.05
CA HIS A 17 -5.42 2.76 4.51
C HIS A 17 -5.11 3.93 3.57
N CYS A 18 -4.06 4.67 3.88
CA CYS A 18 -3.60 5.83 3.12
C CYS A 18 -2.32 5.47 2.38
N ASP A 19 -2.30 5.70 1.07
CA ASP A 19 -1.16 5.39 0.21
C ASP A 19 -0.78 6.64 -0.58
N ASN A 20 0.45 7.12 -0.38
CA ASN A 20 0.98 8.23 -1.16
C ASN A 20 1.22 7.79 -2.60
N ASP A 21 0.53 8.42 -3.54
CA ASP A 21 0.57 8.08 -4.95
C ASP A 21 1.94 8.37 -5.56
N ALA A 22 2.55 7.35 -6.19
CA ALA A 22 3.86 7.47 -6.83
C ALA A 22 4.83 8.30 -5.97
N PHE A 23 5.00 7.92 -4.70
CA PHE A 23 5.56 8.77 -3.65
C PHE A 23 6.94 9.33 -4.00
N TYR A 24 7.87 8.50 -4.43
CA TYR A 24 9.22 8.96 -4.76
C TYR A 24 9.20 9.89 -5.97
N SER A 25 8.46 9.51 -7.00
CA SER A 25 8.30 10.32 -8.22
C SER A 25 7.66 11.67 -7.91
N THR A 26 6.58 11.71 -7.14
CA THR A 26 5.88 12.94 -6.78
C THR A 26 6.75 13.85 -5.91
N THR A 27 7.53 13.27 -4.99
CA THR A 27 8.49 14.03 -4.19
C THR A 27 9.56 14.67 -5.07
N GLU A 28 10.09 13.94 -6.04
CA GLU A 28 11.06 14.47 -7.00
C GLU A 28 10.47 15.61 -7.84
N GLU A 29 9.19 15.49 -8.25
CA GLU A 29 8.48 16.57 -8.97
C GLU A 29 8.34 17.83 -8.12
N MET A 30 8.15 17.69 -6.81
CA MET A 30 8.10 18.85 -5.91
C MET A 30 9.46 19.53 -5.77
N LEU A 31 10.54 18.76 -5.73
CA LEU A 31 11.90 19.27 -5.68
C LEU A 31 12.33 19.88 -7.01
N ASN A 32 11.83 19.34 -8.11
CA ASN A 32 12.10 19.81 -9.46
C ASN A 32 10.81 19.83 -10.31
N PRO A 33 10.06 20.95 -10.29
CA PRO A 33 8.80 21.06 -11.03
C PRO A 33 8.89 20.85 -12.54
N LYS A 34 10.10 20.92 -13.11
CA LYS A 34 10.34 20.63 -14.53
C LYS A 34 10.06 19.18 -14.91
N LEU A 35 10.05 18.27 -13.93
CA LEU A 35 9.71 16.86 -14.13
C LEU A 35 8.24 16.61 -14.35
N ARG A 36 7.37 17.54 -13.96
CA ARG A 36 5.92 17.38 -14.09
C ARG A 36 5.52 17.18 -15.54
N GLY A 37 4.71 16.14 -15.78
CA GLY A 37 4.25 15.78 -17.11
C GLY A 37 5.28 15.07 -17.97
N LYS A 38 6.49 14.85 -17.48
CA LYS A 38 7.56 14.14 -18.18
C LYS A 38 7.73 12.74 -17.64
N ALA A 39 8.12 11.81 -18.54
CA ALA A 39 8.50 10.47 -18.13
C ALA A 39 9.80 10.52 -17.32
N HIS A 40 9.72 10.15 -16.05
CA HIS A 40 10.89 10.06 -15.18
C HIS A 40 10.78 8.87 -14.24
N ALA A 41 11.94 8.46 -13.72
CA ALA A 41 12.03 7.36 -12.78
C ALA A 41 13.16 7.59 -11.78
N VAL A 42 12.93 7.18 -10.55
CA VAL A 42 13.98 7.07 -9.54
C VAL A 42 14.65 5.72 -9.74
N ALA A 43 15.96 5.72 -9.89
CA ALA A 43 16.71 4.51 -10.18
C ALA A 43 17.98 4.45 -9.33
N GLY A 44 18.42 3.25 -9.04
CA GLY A 44 19.68 3.02 -8.37
C GLY A 44 20.88 3.40 -9.24
N SER A 45 22.06 3.30 -8.66
CA SER A 45 23.34 3.74 -9.21
C SER A 45 23.43 3.69 -10.73
N VAL A 46 23.57 4.86 -11.34
CA VAL A 46 23.72 5.04 -12.80
C VAL A 46 25.11 4.53 -13.28
N GLU A 47 26.08 4.43 -12.38
CA GLU A 47 27.44 4.00 -12.68
C GLU A 47 27.54 2.49 -12.88
N ASP A 48 26.65 1.73 -12.25
CA ASP A 48 26.50 0.30 -12.52
C ASP A 48 25.51 0.09 -13.65
N ARG A 49 25.94 -0.59 -14.71
CA ARG A 49 25.09 -0.98 -15.85
C ARG A 49 23.86 -1.81 -15.43
N ASN A 50 23.77 -2.13 -14.14
CA ASN A 50 22.70 -2.90 -13.49
C ASN A 50 21.76 -2.04 -12.65
N GLY A 51 21.77 -0.71 -12.79
CA GLY A 51 20.82 0.15 -12.09
C GLY A 51 19.39 -0.25 -12.34
N ILE A 52 18.60 -0.35 -11.26
CA ILE A 52 17.22 -0.86 -11.26
C ILE A 52 16.26 0.30 -11.04
N ILE A 53 15.13 0.26 -11.73
CA ILE A 53 14.02 1.20 -11.53
C ILE A 53 13.38 0.92 -10.16
N LEU A 54 13.42 1.92 -9.27
CA LEU A 54 12.81 1.85 -7.94
C LEU A 54 11.41 2.41 -7.91
N ALA A 55 11.18 3.49 -8.66
CA ALA A 55 9.89 4.15 -8.78
C ALA A 55 9.80 4.84 -10.13
N LYS A 56 8.60 5.02 -10.63
CA LYS A 56 8.34 5.61 -11.94
C LYS A 56 7.20 6.61 -11.87
N SER A 57 7.25 7.62 -12.74
CA SER A 57 6.13 8.53 -12.96
C SER A 57 4.97 7.82 -13.67
N TYR A 58 3.77 8.36 -13.58
CA TYR A 58 2.61 7.84 -14.32
C TYR A 58 2.85 7.89 -15.84
N VAL A 59 3.54 8.93 -16.33
CA VAL A 59 3.91 9.03 -17.74
C VAL A 59 4.82 7.87 -18.14
N ALA A 60 5.87 7.60 -17.35
CA ALA A 60 6.76 6.45 -17.61
C ALA A 60 6.01 5.10 -17.57
N LYS A 61 5.07 4.96 -16.64
CA LYS A 61 4.22 3.77 -16.55
C LYS A 61 3.43 3.53 -17.84
N LYS A 62 2.91 4.57 -18.47
CA LYS A 62 2.18 4.48 -19.74
C LYS A 62 3.05 3.96 -20.89
N PHE A 63 4.35 4.19 -20.85
CA PHE A 63 5.31 3.63 -21.80
C PHE A 63 5.71 2.18 -21.49
N GLY A 64 5.19 1.61 -20.41
CA GLY A 64 5.48 0.23 -20.01
C GLY A 64 6.70 0.08 -19.11
N VAL A 65 7.25 1.17 -18.56
CA VAL A 65 8.33 1.11 -17.58
C VAL A 65 7.86 0.40 -16.33
N LYS A 66 8.62 -0.57 -15.85
CA LYS A 66 8.29 -1.41 -14.68
C LYS A 66 9.30 -1.21 -13.56
N THR A 67 8.78 -1.19 -12.33
CA THR A 67 9.63 -1.25 -11.13
C THR A 67 10.38 -2.58 -11.09
N GLY A 68 11.66 -2.54 -10.75
CA GLY A 68 12.51 -3.71 -10.70
C GLY A 68 13.23 -4.04 -12.01
N GLU A 69 12.86 -3.44 -13.15
CA GLU A 69 13.60 -3.65 -14.39
C GLU A 69 14.88 -2.81 -14.45
N ALA A 70 15.82 -3.21 -15.30
CA ALA A 70 17.04 -2.45 -15.52
C ALA A 70 16.75 -1.13 -16.26
N ILE A 71 17.56 -0.10 -15.98
CA ILE A 71 17.45 1.22 -16.64
C ILE A 71 17.49 1.08 -18.16
N TRP A 72 18.37 0.23 -18.71
CA TRP A 72 18.48 0.06 -20.16
C TRP A 72 17.20 -0.53 -20.78
N GLN A 73 16.53 -1.43 -20.07
CA GLN A 73 15.23 -1.99 -20.50
C GLN A 73 14.14 -0.92 -20.49
N ALA A 74 14.10 -0.11 -19.45
CA ALA A 74 13.16 1.00 -19.34
C ALA A 74 13.36 2.01 -20.47
N LYS A 75 14.61 2.37 -20.79
CA LYS A 75 14.94 3.30 -21.86
C LYS A 75 14.65 2.77 -23.26
N GLN A 76 14.63 1.45 -23.47
CA GLN A 76 14.15 0.88 -24.73
C GLN A 76 12.67 1.17 -24.97
N LYS A 77 11.86 1.11 -23.90
CA LYS A 77 10.42 1.39 -23.97
C LYS A 77 10.12 2.89 -23.95
N CYS A 78 10.95 3.66 -23.28
CA CYS A 78 10.81 5.10 -23.08
C CYS A 78 12.16 5.78 -23.28
N PRO A 79 12.54 6.10 -24.56
CA PRO A 79 13.85 6.67 -24.87
C PRO A 79 14.15 7.99 -24.16
N ASP A 80 13.13 8.81 -23.90
CA ASP A 80 13.26 10.12 -23.25
C ASP A 80 13.16 10.06 -21.72
N LEU A 81 13.22 8.86 -21.13
CA LEU A 81 13.13 8.67 -19.70
C LEU A 81 14.25 9.42 -18.96
N ILE A 82 13.83 10.29 -18.07
CA ILE A 82 14.76 11.00 -17.17
C ILE A 82 14.92 10.14 -15.92
N THR A 83 16.15 9.80 -15.57
CA THR A 83 16.44 9.04 -14.35
C THR A 83 17.19 9.89 -13.35
N MET A 84 16.93 9.65 -12.07
CA MET A 84 17.58 10.32 -10.95
C MET A 84 17.83 9.35 -9.81
N PRO A 85 18.88 9.56 -9.02
CA PRO A 85 19.10 8.76 -7.82
C PRO A 85 18.03 9.04 -6.77
N PRO A 86 17.76 8.08 -5.86
CA PRO A 86 16.79 8.30 -4.80
C PRO A 86 17.29 9.31 -3.77
N ASN A 87 16.39 10.18 -3.34
CA ASN A 87 16.62 11.13 -2.25
C ASN A 87 15.87 10.68 -1.00
N TYR A 88 16.39 9.65 -0.33
CA TYR A 88 15.72 9.03 0.82
C TYR A 88 15.53 9.99 1.99
N GLU A 89 16.42 10.95 2.18
CA GLU A 89 16.28 11.97 3.22
C GLU A 89 15.00 12.79 3.03
N MET A 90 14.71 13.20 1.80
CA MET A 90 13.50 13.95 1.47
C MET A 90 12.25 13.07 1.52
N TYR A 91 12.34 11.82 1.07
CA TYR A 91 11.22 10.89 1.16
C TYR A 91 10.85 10.64 2.62
N LEU A 92 11.83 10.41 3.47
CA LEU A 92 11.61 10.23 4.91
C LEU A 92 10.99 11.48 5.55
N LYS A 93 11.45 12.67 5.17
CA LYS A 93 10.89 13.94 5.66
C LYS A 93 9.41 14.06 5.33
N TYR A 94 9.02 13.83 4.06
CA TYR A 94 7.63 13.93 3.64
C TYR A 94 6.77 12.81 4.21
N SER A 95 7.32 11.61 4.37
CA SER A 95 6.65 10.52 5.08
C SER A 95 6.29 10.92 6.51
N LYS A 96 7.22 11.51 7.24
CA LYS A 96 6.99 12.00 8.61
C LYS A 96 5.96 13.13 8.65
N LEU A 97 6.01 14.06 7.70
CA LEU A 97 5.03 15.15 7.63
C LEU A 97 3.62 14.62 7.37
N ALA A 98 3.46 13.63 6.49
CA ALA A 98 2.17 12.98 6.27
C ALA A 98 1.68 12.29 7.55
N ASN A 99 2.54 11.56 8.24
CA ASN A 99 2.19 10.90 9.50
C ASN A 99 1.80 11.90 10.61
N GLN A 100 2.42 13.07 10.65
CA GLN A 100 2.03 14.14 11.59
C GLN A 100 0.60 14.62 11.32
N ILE A 101 0.21 14.74 10.07
CA ILE A 101 -1.18 15.07 9.71
C ILE A 101 -2.12 13.95 10.17
N TYR A 102 -1.80 12.69 9.90
CA TYR A 102 -2.62 11.55 10.36
C TYR A 102 -2.77 11.54 11.89
N SER A 103 -1.72 11.89 12.62
CA SER A 103 -1.70 11.88 14.10
C SER A 103 -2.63 12.90 14.74
N GLU A 104 -3.08 13.91 14.00
CA GLU A 104 -4.08 14.85 14.47
C GLU A 104 -5.49 14.24 14.55
N TYR A 105 -5.72 13.12 13.89
CA TYR A 105 -7.00 12.41 13.85
C TYR A 105 -7.05 11.14 14.67
N THR A 106 -5.91 10.49 14.89
CA THR A 106 -5.81 9.26 15.68
C THR A 106 -4.38 9.02 16.14
N ASP A 107 -4.24 8.33 17.28
CA ASP A 107 -2.94 7.82 17.75
C ASP A 107 -2.62 6.43 17.18
N LEU A 108 -3.63 5.73 16.64
CA LEU A 108 -3.47 4.38 16.12
C LEU A 108 -3.09 4.43 14.64
N ILE A 109 -1.80 4.57 14.39
CA ILE A 109 -1.20 4.64 13.04
C ILE A 109 -0.16 3.54 12.92
N GLN A 110 -0.33 2.69 11.93
CA GLN A 110 0.62 1.63 11.60
C GLN A 110 1.18 1.86 10.19
N PRO A 111 2.42 2.33 10.08
CA PRO A 111 3.08 2.50 8.79
C PRO A 111 3.32 1.16 8.09
N LEU A 112 3.24 1.20 6.76
CA LEU A 112 3.69 0.12 5.88
C LEU A 112 4.67 0.74 4.87
N GLY A 113 5.95 0.67 5.18
CA GLY A 113 6.95 1.44 4.45
C GLY A 113 6.84 2.94 4.70
N MET A 114 7.44 3.75 3.82
CA MET A 114 7.42 5.21 3.93
C MET A 114 6.16 5.85 3.36
N ASP A 115 5.49 5.17 2.48
CA ASP A 115 4.42 5.72 1.63
C ASP A 115 3.02 5.29 2.01
N GLU A 116 2.86 4.32 2.90
CA GLU A 116 1.57 3.76 3.29
C GLU A 116 1.40 3.75 4.80
N ALA A 117 0.16 3.86 5.25
CA ALA A 117 -0.19 3.68 6.66
C ALA A 117 -1.65 3.24 6.82
N TRP A 118 -1.89 2.38 7.81
CA TRP A 118 -3.24 2.15 8.34
C TRP A 118 -3.52 3.09 9.49
N LEU A 119 -4.75 3.57 9.55
CA LEU A 119 -5.28 4.39 10.63
C LEU A 119 -6.53 3.73 11.20
N ASP A 120 -6.59 3.56 12.51
CA ASP A 120 -7.82 3.18 13.19
C ASP A 120 -8.50 4.44 13.72
N LEU A 121 -9.62 4.80 13.12
CA LEU A 121 -10.39 5.98 13.43
C LEU A 121 -11.66 5.68 14.26
N THR A 122 -11.82 4.45 14.73
CA THR A 122 -13.04 4.01 15.43
C THR A 122 -13.38 4.93 16.61
N GLY A 123 -12.38 5.32 17.39
CA GLY A 123 -12.55 6.25 18.51
C GLY A 123 -12.62 7.73 18.13
N SER A 124 -12.42 8.07 16.86
CA SER A 124 -12.30 9.45 16.39
C SER A 124 -13.53 9.95 15.64
N THR A 125 -14.45 9.06 15.26
CA THR A 125 -15.60 9.40 14.42
C THR A 125 -16.58 10.38 15.06
N ASN A 126 -16.74 10.33 16.37
CA ASN A 126 -17.58 11.28 17.10
C ASN A 126 -17.05 12.70 17.07
N LEU A 127 -15.74 12.86 16.96
CA LEU A 127 -15.07 14.18 16.97
C LEU A 127 -14.91 14.75 15.55
N PHE A 128 -14.55 13.91 14.58
CA PHE A 128 -14.13 14.35 13.26
C PHE A 128 -15.09 14.00 12.12
N GLY A 129 -16.08 13.15 12.36
CA GLY A 129 -17.02 12.67 11.36
C GLY A 129 -16.76 11.23 10.91
N SER A 130 -17.48 10.79 9.88
CA SER A 130 -17.34 9.44 9.33
C SER A 130 -15.95 9.17 8.77
N GLY A 131 -15.62 7.89 8.55
CA GLY A 131 -14.37 7.51 7.92
C GLY A 131 -14.19 8.14 6.54
N GLU A 132 -15.26 8.22 5.75
CA GLU A 132 -15.23 8.89 4.44
C GLU A 132 -14.96 10.39 4.57
N GLU A 133 -15.60 11.08 5.51
CA GLU A 133 -15.39 12.50 5.76
C GLU A 133 -13.95 12.78 6.20
N ILE A 134 -13.42 11.96 7.11
CA ILE A 134 -12.02 12.08 7.56
C ILE A 134 -11.06 11.81 6.39
N ALA A 135 -11.33 10.79 5.58
CA ALA A 135 -10.52 10.49 4.40
C ALA A 135 -10.46 11.68 3.43
N ARG A 136 -11.57 12.35 3.18
CA ARG A 136 -11.62 13.55 2.33
C ARG A 136 -10.82 14.70 2.92
N LYS A 137 -10.90 14.92 4.23
CA LYS A 137 -10.09 15.92 4.93
C LYS A 137 -8.61 15.63 4.83
N LEU A 138 -8.21 14.38 5.04
CA LEU A 138 -6.81 13.96 4.93
C LEU A 138 -6.28 14.13 3.50
N LYS A 139 -7.04 13.73 2.50
CA LYS A 139 -6.66 13.92 1.09
C LYS A 139 -6.46 15.41 0.77
N SER A 140 -7.37 16.25 1.21
CA SER A 140 -7.28 17.71 1.02
C SER A 140 -6.05 18.28 1.71
N ARG A 141 -5.80 17.93 2.96
CA ARG A 141 -4.67 18.45 3.74
C ARG A 141 -3.32 18.00 3.18
N ILE A 142 -3.19 16.74 2.83
CA ILE A 142 -1.96 16.21 2.23
C ILE A 142 -1.66 16.94 0.91
N LYS A 143 -2.68 17.19 0.10
CA LYS A 143 -2.53 17.89 -1.17
C LYS A 143 -2.11 19.35 -0.98
N TYR A 144 -2.81 20.10 -0.16
CA TYR A 144 -2.59 21.53 -0.02
C TYR A 144 -1.43 21.89 0.91
N GLU A 145 -1.18 21.10 1.93
CA GLU A 145 -0.08 21.36 2.87
C GLU A 145 1.25 20.76 2.41
N LEU A 146 1.25 19.60 1.73
CA LEU A 146 2.46 18.90 1.33
C LEU A 146 2.70 18.84 -0.18
N GLY A 147 1.70 19.11 -1.00
CA GLY A 147 1.81 18.97 -2.46
C GLY A 147 1.82 17.52 -2.95
N LEU A 148 1.44 16.58 -2.09
CA LEU A 148 1.32 15.15 -2.41
C LEU A 148 -0.14 14.78 -2.60
N THR A 149 -0.40 13.65 -3.24
CA THR A 149 -1.73 13.04 -3.23
C THR A 149 -1.70 11.69 -2.54
N ILE A 150 -2.79 11.36 -1.87
CA ILE A 150 -3.00 10.03 -1.31
C ILE A 150 -4.25 9.40 -1.90
N SER A 151 -4.17 8.08 -2.10
CA SER A 151 -5.34 7.25 -2.36
C SER A 151 -5.73 6.55 -1.07
N VAL A 152 -7.00 6.59 -0.72
CA VAL A 152 -7.50 6.11 0.56
C VAL A 152 -8.54 5.02 0.37
N GLY A 153 -8.36 3.92 1.07
CA GLY A 153 -9.39 2.91 1.29
C GLY A 153 -9.98 3.07 2.68
N VAL A 154 -11.30 3.10 2.75
CA VAL A 154 -12.06 3.16 4.00
C VAL A 154 -12.82 1.85 4.14
N SER A 155 -12.64 1.15 5.25
CA SER A 155 -13.34 -0.10 5.48
C SER A 155 -13.48 -0.42 6.97
N PHE A 156 -13.95 -1.60 7.26
CA PHE A 156 -14.14 -2.13 8.62
C PHE A 156 -13.01 -3.10 9.04
N CYS A 157 -12.03 -3.35 8.16
CA CYS A 157 -10.86 -4.15 8.47
C CYS A 157 -9.64 -3.69 7.67
N MET A 158 -8.45 -4.04 8.14
CA MET A 158 -7.19 -3.57 7.57
C MET A 158 -6.99 -4.08 6.14
N VAL A 159 -7.26 -5.34 5.88
CA VAL A 159 -7.05 -5.97 4.56
C VAL A 159 -7.93 -5.31 3.49
N PHE A 160 -9.19 -5.05 3.78
CA PHE A 160 -10.10 -4.41 2.84
C PHE A 160 -9.80 -2.92 2.66
N ALA A 161 -9.38 -2.23 3.70
CA ALA A 161 -8.93 -0.84 3.57
C ALA A 161 -7.74 -0.73 2.60
N LYS A 162 -6.78 -1.64 2.70
CA LYS A 162 -5.63 -1.68 1.78
C LYS A 162 -6.07 -1.95 0.34
N LEU A 163 -6.93 -2.94 0.12
CA LEU A 163 -7.47 -3.20 -1.21
C LEU A 163 -8.21 -1.98 -1.77
N GLY A 164 -9.03 -1.33 -0.95
CA GLY A 164 -9.74 -0.13 -1.33
C GLY A 164 -8.82 1.00 -1.80
N SER A 165 -7.68 1.17 -1.15
CA SER A 165 -6.70 2.19 -1.54
C SER A 165 -6.10 1.97 -2.92
N ASP A 166 -6.13 0.75 -3.45
CA ASP A 166 -5.58 0.39 -4.75
C ASP A 166 -6.59 0.49 -5.90
N LEU A 167 -7.90 0.59 -5.61
CA LEU A 167 -8.94 0.51 -6.62
C LEU A 167 -9.12 1.80 -7.44
N ASP A 168 -8.83 2.94 -6.87
CA ASP A 168 -9.10 4.25 -7.48
C ASP A 168 -7.87 5.15 -7.36
N LYS A 169 -6.77 4.76 -8.00
CA LYS A 169 -5.52 5.54 -8.03
C LYS A 169 -5.38 6.30 -9.35
N PRO A 170 -4.77 7.49 -9.34
CA PRO A 170 -4.28 8.27 -8.20
C PRO A 170 -5.36 9.17 -7.57
N ASP A 171 -5.06 9.73 -6.40
CA ASP A 171 -5.92 10.69 -5.67
C ASP A 171 -7.35 10.16 -5.47
N GLY A 172 -7.45 8.85 -5.22
CA GLY A 172 -8.71 8.15 -5.12
C GLY A 172 -9.24 8.00 -3.71
N LEU A 173 -10.49 7.61 -3.65
CA LEU A 173 -11.18 7.27 -2.40
C LEU A 173 -12.15 6.13 -2.69
N CYS A 174 -12.02 5.04 -1.95
CA CYS A 174 -12.91 3.91 -2.09
C CYS A 174 -13.40 3.46 -0.72
N VAL A 175 -14.71 3.36 -0.56
CA VAL A 175 -15.35 2.91 0.67
C VAL A 175 -15.83 1.46 0.46
N ILE A 176 -15.25 0.55 1.23
CA ILE A 176 -15.59 -0.87 1.22
C ILE A 176 -16.41 -1.19 2.45
N THR A 177 -17.68 -1.51 2.23
CA THR A 177 -18.63 -1.86 3.29
C THR A 177 -18.94 -3.35 3.28
N GLU A 178 -19.62 -3.80 4.30
CA GLU A 178 -20.11 -5.19 4.37
C GLU A 178 -21.09 -5.51 3.22
N ASP A 179 -21.86 -4.55 2.78
CA ASP A 179 -22.82 -4.73 1.69
C ASP A 179 -22.17 -4.75 0.30
N ASN A 180 -21.03 -4.08 0.09
CA ASN A 180 -20.45 -3.91 -1.23
C ASN A 180 -19.13 -4.67 -1.48
N PHE A 181 -18.53 -5.30 -0.46
CA PHE A 181 -17.18 -5.84 -0.63
C PHE A 181 -17.12 -7.00 -1.64
N ARG A 182 -18.16 -7.80 -1.75
CA ARG A 182 -18.20 -8.89 -2.70
C ARG A 182 -18.19 -8.36 -4.14
N GLU A 183 -19.03 -7.38 -4.42
CA GLU A 183 -19.08 -6.72 -5.74
C GLU A 183 -17.75 -6.04 -6.09
N LYS A 184 -17.17 -5.30 -5.14
CA LYS A 184 -15.97 -4.50 -5.39
C LYS A 184 -14.67 -5.30 -5.37
N LEU A 185 -14.57 -6.37 -4.58
CA LEU A 185 -13.31 -7.03 -4.32
C LEU A 185 -13.20 -8.47 -4.85
N TRP A 186 -14.30 -9.21 -4.92
CA TRP A 186 -14.23 -10.65 -5.21
C TRP A 186 -13.78 -10.99 -6.63
N HIS A 187 -13.95 -10.08 -7.58
CA HIS A 187 -13.45 -10.25 -8.94
C HIS A 187 -11.96 -9.99 -9.11
N LEU A 188 -11.33 -9.40 -8.11
CA LEU A 188 -9.90 -9.11 -8.13
C LEU A 188 -9.06 -10.39 -8.03
N PRO A 189 -7.84 -10.39 -8.59
CA PRO A 189 -6.94 -11.51 -8.42
C PRO A 189 -6.67 -11.83 -6.96
N ALA A 190 -6.58 -13.11 -6.62
CA ALA A 190 -6.23 -13.54 -5.25
C ALA A 190 -4.85 -12.99 -4.82
N SER A 191 -3.95 -12.80 -5.77
CA SER A 191 -2.64 -12.20 -5.54
C SER A 191 -2.68 -10.76 -5.04
N ASP A 192 -3.79 -10.04 -5.21
CA ASP A 192 -3.96 -8.69 -4.67
C ASP A 192 -4.24 -8.68 -3.16
N LEU A 193 -4.67 -9.81 -2.62
CA LEU A 193 -4.98 -9.91 -1.21
C LEU A 193 -3.71 -9.89 -0.36
N PHE A 194 -3.72 -9.07 0.70
CA PHE A 194 -2.61 -9.01 1.65
C PHE A 194 -2.28 -10.40 2.20
N GLY A 195 -1.01 -10.76 2.18
CA GLY A 195 -0.56 -12.08 2.62
C GLY A 195 -0.49 -13.14 1.52
N VAL A 196 -0.98 -12.87 0.31
CA VAL A 196 -0.82 -13.75 -0.85
C VAL A 196 0.40 -13.29 -1.64
N GLY A 197 1.55 -13.87 -1.35
CA GLY A 197 2.76 -13.66 -2.11
C GLY A 197 2.83 -14.53 -3.37
N PHE A 198 3.89 -14.39 -4.13
CA PHE A 198 4.10 -15.10 -5.39
C PHE A 198 3.99 -16.63 -5.27
N ARG A 199 4.58 -17.22 -4.21
CA ARG A 199 4.55 -18.66 -3.99
C ARG A 199 3.17 -19.16 -3.61
N THR A 200 2.47 -18.45 -2.74
CA THR A 200 1.11 -18.78 -2.32
C THR A 200 0.17 -18.69 -3.51
N ASP A 201 0.27 -17.64 -4.32
CA ASP A 201 -0.54 -17.47 -5.53
C ASP A 201 -0.34 -18.61 -6.53
N ALA A 202 0.91 -19.03 -6.75
CA ALA A 202 1.22 -20.15 -7.64
C ALA A 202 0.55 -21.45 -7.19
N VAL A 203 0.50 -21.71 -5.89
CA VAL A 203 -0.19 -22.88 -5.33
C VAL A 203 -1.71 -22.75 -5.45
N LEU A 204 -2.26 -21.57 -5.14
CA LEU A 204 -3.69 -21.30 -5.30
C LEU A 204 -4.15 -21.54 -6.75
N GLN A 205 -3.39 -21.09 -7.72
CA GLN A 205 -3.72 -21.27 -9.13
C GLN A 205 -3.77 -22.76 -9.55
N ARG A 206 -2.91 -23.61 -8.98
CA ARG A 206 -2.95 -25.05 -9.20
C ARG A 206 -4.27 -25.67 -8.76
N TYR A 207 -4.95 -25.08 -7.79
CA TYR A 207 -6.26 -25.53 -7.32
C TYR A 207 -7.42 -24.79 -7.99
N GLY A 208 -7.15 -24.01 -9.02
CA GLY A 208 -8.16 -23.22 -9.74
C GLY A 208 -8.63 -21.98 -8.96
N ILE A 209 -7.93 -21.58 -7.91
CA ILE A 209 -8.25 -20.39 -7.10
C ILE A 209 -7.47 -19.21 -7.68
N ARG A 210 -8.16 -18.35 -8.44
CA ARG A 210 -7.56 -17.21 -9.14
C ARG A 210 -8.03 -15.87 -8.61
N THR A 211 -9.22 -15.81 -8.04
CA THR A 211 -9.84 -14.59 -7.55
C THR A 211 -10.04 -14.64 -6.04
N ILE A 212 -10.19 -13.44 -5.43
CA ILE A 212 -10.53 -13.33 -4.01
C ILE A 212 -11.85 -14.05 -3.71
N GLY A 213 -12.84 -13.93 -4.60
CA GLY A 213 -14.12 -14.61 -4.43
C GLY A 213 -14.01 -16.13 -4.46
N GLN A 214 -13.18 -16.68 -5.34
CA GLN A 214 -12.91 -18.12 -5.37
C GLN A 214 -12.21 -18.58 -4.08
N LEU A 215 -11.27 -17.80 -3.58
CA LEU A 215 -10.64 -18.07 -2.28
C LEU A 215 -11.66 -18.05 -1.14
N ALA A 216 -12.52 -17.05 -1.11
CA ALA A 216 -13.54 -16.87 -0.10
C ALA A 216 -14.58 -17.99 -0.06
N THR A 217 -14.85 -18.63 -1.19
CA THR A 217 -15.83 -19.71 -1.33
C THR A 217 -15.22 -21.11 -1.33
N THR A 218 -13.91 -21.21 -1.17
CA THR A 218 -13.20 -22.48 -1.00
C THR A 218 -13.40 -22.98 0.43
N PRO A 219 -13.67 -24.29 0.65
CA PRO A 219 -13.80 -24.83 2.01
C PRO A 219 -12.56 -24.58 2.85
N GLN A 220 -12.76 -24.15 4.10
CA GLN A 220 -11.66 -23.87 5.03
C GLN A 220 -10.75 -25.09 5.25
N GLU A 221 -11.35 -26.28 5.31
CA GLU A 221 -10.63 -27.54 5.54
C GLU A 221 -9.62 -27.82 4.42
N LEU A 222 -9.96 -27.48 3.19
CA LEU A 222 -9.05 -27.63 2.07
C LEU A 222 -7.87 -26.66 2.18
N LEU A 223 -8.15 -25.40 2.49
CA LEU A 223 -7.13 -24.36 2.68
C LEU A 223 -6.23 -24.68 3.87
N GLN A 224 -6.79 -25.18 4.97
CA GLN A 224 -6.03 -25.58 6.14
C GLN A 224 -5.07 -26.74 5.83
N ARG A 225 -5.53 -27.74 5.09
CA ARG A 225 -4.68 -28.88 4.66
C ARG A 225 -3.51 -28.46 3.81
N LYS A 226 -3.70 -27.44 2.95
CA LYS A 226 -2.68 -26.99 1.99
C LYS A 226 -1.74 -25.93 2.55
N PHE A 227 -2.25 -25.03 3.38
CA PHE A 227 -1.53 -23.86 3.87
C PHE A 227 -1.44 -23.78 5.41
N GLY A 228 -2.06 -24.72 6.12
CA GLY A 228 -2.12 -24.67 7.58
C GLY A 228 -2.96 -23.50 8.09
N VAL A 229 -2.56 -22.93 9.21
CA VAL A 229 -3.24 -21.78 9.83
C VAL A 229 -3.31 -20.59 8.87
N ARG A 230 -2.29 -20.40 8.03
CA ARG A 230 -2.27 -19.32 7.03
C ARG A 230 -3.41 -19.43 6.02
N GLY A 231 -3.81 -20.63 5.65
CA GLY A 231 -4.95 -20.84 4.76
C GLY A 231 -6.27 -20.38 5.37
N ILE A 232 -6.44 -20.58 6.67
CA ILE A 232 -7.60 -20.08 7.41
C ILE A 232 -7.60 -18.56 7.44
N ASP A 233 -6.46 -17.94 7.68
CA ASP A 233 -6.30 -16.48 7.67
C ASP A 233 -6.65 -15.89 6.30
N LEU A 234 -6.16 -16.49 5.23
CA LEU A 234 -6.47 -16.02 3.86
C LEU A 234 -7.96 -16.14 3.53
N TRP A 235 -8.60 -17.24 3.94
CA TRP A 235 -10.04 -17.40 3.82
C TRP A 235 -10.78 -16.30 4.58
N ALA A 236 -10.40 -16.06 5.82
CA ALA A 236 -10.99 -15.03 6.66
C ALA A 236 -10.83 -13.64 6.04
N TYR A 237 -9.63 -13.31 5.52
CA TYR A 237 -9.37 -12.04 4.84
C TYR A 237 -10.27 -11.85 3.61
N ALA A 238 -10.44 -12.88 2.79
CA ALA A 238 -11.29 -12.84 1.61
C ALA A 238 -12.77 -12.64 1.94
N ASN A 239 -13.20 -13.03 3.14
CA ASN A 239 -14.56 -12.89 3.64
C ASN A 239 -14.79 -11.65 4.52
N GLY A 240 -13.80 -10.79 4.66
CA GLY A 240 -13.92 -9.60 5.52
C GLY A 240 -13.90 -9.89 7.02
N LEU A 241 -13.39 -11.04 7.40
CA LEU A 241 -13.28 -11.48 8.79
C LEU A 241 -11.89 -11.22 9.39
N ASP A 242 -11.18 -10.28 8.83
CA ASP A 242 -9.89 -9.85 9.35
C ASP A 242 -10.06 -9.09 10.66
N ARG A 243 -9.49 -9.64 11.74
CA ARG A 243 -9.51 -9.07 13.08
C ARG A 243 -8.21 -8.39 13.49
N SER A 244 -7.27 -8.24 12.56
CA SER A 244 -6.00 -7.58 12.81
C SER A 244 -6.25 -6.18 13.36
N LYS A 245 -5.51 -5.82 14.39
CA LYS A 245 -5.58 -4.50 15.00
C LYS A 245 -4.49 -3.61 14.43
N VAL A 246 -4.87 -2.36 14.13
CA VAL A 246 -3.89 -1.32 13.82
C VAL A 246 -3.09 -1.05 15.10
N GLN A 247 -1.79 -1.28 15.02
CA GLN A 247 -0.89 -1.08 16.15
C GLN A 247 -0.10 0.20 15.93
N HIS A 248 -0.05 1.04 16.95
CA HIS A 248 0.79 2.23 16.90
C HIS A 248 2.25 1.81 16.70
N GLN A 249 2.83 2.22 15.57
CA GLN A 249 4.24 2.03 15.27
C GLN A 249 4.79 3.30 14.62
N GLU A 250 6.03 3.64 14.96
CA GLU A 250 6.78 4.64 14.21
C GLU A 250 7.57 3.91 13.12
N TYR A 251 7.57 4.49 11.90
CA TYR A 251 8.43 3.95 10.85
C TYR A 251 9.87 4.23 11.21
N GLU A 252 10.62 3.18 11.46
CA GLU A 252 12.06 3.26 11.69
C GLU A 252 12.80 2.97 10.38
N PHE A 253 13.53 3.96 9.90
CA PHE A 253 14.45 3.75 8.79
C PHE A 253 15.57 2.82 9.27
N PRO A 254 15.95 1.77 8.49
CA PRO A 254 17.02 0.86 8.90
C PRO A 254 18.34 1.61 9.05
N ILE A 255 18.74 1.87 10.30
CA ILE A 255 19.92 2.69 10.64
C ILE A 255 21.23 2.10 10.08
N LYS A 256 21.29 0.80 9.88
CA LYS A 256 22.46 0.10 9.30
C LYS A 256 22.85 0.59 7.90
N SER A 257 21.94 1.25 7.20
CA SER A 257 22.17 1.77 5.86
C SER A 257 22.62 3.23 5.83
N ILE A 258 22.54 3.96 6.95
CA ILE A 258 22.91 5.39 7.04
C ILE A 258 24.39 5.56 7.43
N GLY A 259 25.00 4.56 8.09
CA GLY A 259 26.34 4.66 8.69
C GLY A 259 27.52 4.72 7.71
N HIS A 260 27.32 4.43 6.44
CA HIS A 260 28.39 4.34 5.44
C HIS A 260 28.12 5.09 4.12
N GLY A 261 27.15 5.99 4.08
CA GLY A 261 26.91 6.86 2.92
C GLY A 261 26.42 6.16 1.63
N ILE A 262 26.27 4.85 1.65
CA ILE A 262 25.80 4.03 0.53
C ILE A 262 24.80 3.04 1.09
N THR A 263 23.53 3.45 1.14
CA THR A 263 22.44 2.50 1.31
C THR A 263 22.37 1.69 0.03
N THR A 264 22.68 0.40 0.08
CA THR A 264 22.45 -0.44 -1.08
C THR A 264 20.96 -0.62 -1.26
N ILE A 265 20.50 -0.42 -2.47
CA ILE A 265 19.11 -0.56 -2.92
C ILE A 265 18.51 -1.90 -2.46
N GLN A 266 19.34 -2.94 -2.46
CA GLN A 266 18.98 -4.28 -2.03
C GLN A 266 18.51 -4.37 -0.56
N ASP A 267 19.06 -3.53 0.32
CA ASP A 267 18.68 -3.53 1.74
C ASP A 267 17.32 -2.87 1.97
N LEU A 268 16.96 -1.91 1.11
CA LEU A 268 15.65 -1.24 1.18
C LEU A 268 14.56 -2.04 0.49
N GLU A 269 14.87 -2.71 -0.60
CA GLU A 269 13.96 -3.65 -1.26
C GLU A 269 13.64 -4.83 -0.36
N ASN A 270 14.65 -5.42 0.29
CA ASN A 270 14.48 -6.51 1.24
C ASN A 270 13.61 -6.08 2.43
N THR A 271 13.67 -4.83 2.83
CA THR A 271 12.82 -4.31 3.91
C THR A 271 11.38 -4.13 3.44
N ALA A 272 11.16 -3.64 2.23
CA ALA A 272 9.81 -3.52 1.65
C ALA A 272 9.20 -4.91 1.35
N GLU A 273 10.01 -5.86 0.89
CA GLU A 273 9.59 -7.24 0.66
C GLU A 273 9.31 -8.00 1.97
N ALA A 274 10.07 -7.74 3.03
CA ALA A 274 9.84 -8.37 4.34
C ALA A 274 8.49 -7.97 4.96
N TRP A 275 7.95 -6.82 4.58
CA TRP A 275 6.62 -6.36 5.02
C TRP A 275 5.50 -6.86 4.10
N ASN A 276 5.83 -7.37 2.92
CA ASN A 276 4.87 -7.96 1.96
C ASN A 276 4.71 -9.48 2.08
N VAL A 277 5.33 -10.10 3.11
CA VAL A 277 5.24 -11.55 3.37
C VAL A 277 4.27 -11.88 4.49
#